data_5179b531a888c598092fff2551d9917b
#
_entry.id   5179b531a888c598092fff2551d9917b
#
_cell.length_a   1.000
_cell.length_b   1.000
_cell.length_c   1.000
_cell.angle_alpha   90.00
_cell.angle_beta   90.00
_cell.angle_gamma   90.00
#
_symmetry.space_group_name_H-M   'P 1'
#
loop_
_entity.id
_entity.type
_entity.pdbx_description
1 polymer ?
#
loop_
_entity_poly.entity_id
_entity_poly.type
_entity_poly.pdbx_seq_one_letter_code
_entity_poly.pdbx_strand_id
1 'polypeptide(L)'
;VGDAGVTTYALPEQDWTPPSWDEVVRTHSARVYRLAYRLTGNPHDAEDLTQEVFVRVFRSLSRYTPGTFEGWLHRITTNLFLDLVRRRARIRFDALPDDAERLVSGDRGPAQLYDDTHFDHDVQAALDALPPDFRAAVVLCDLEGLSYEQIAATLGIKIGTVRSRIHRGRSQLRAALAHRAPVADPS
;
A
#
# COMPACT_ATOMS: atom_id res chain seq x y z
N VAL A 1 7.22 -50.82 28.43
CA VAL A 1 7.87 -49.97 27.44
C VAL A 1 6.82 -48.99 27.01
N GLY A 2 6.94 -47.73 27.47
CA GLY A 2 5.91 -46.70 27.44
C GLY A 2 5.64 -46.13 26.06
N ASP A 3 4.38 -46.12 25.72
CA ASP A 3 3.80 -45.35 24.61
C ASP A 3 3.63 -43.87 25.06
N ALA A 4 4.48 -43.02 24.55
CA ALA A 4 4.36 -41.57 24.80
C ALA A 4 3.33 -41.01 23.83
N GLY A 5 2.08 -40.93 24.31
CA GLY A 5 0.96 -40.26 23.62
C GLY A 5 1.33 -38.83 23.28
N VAL A 6 1.49 -38.54 21.98
CA VAL A 6 1.54 -37.18 21.45
C VAL A 6 0.16 -36.57 21.59
N THR A 7 -0.02 -35.77 22.64
CA THR A 7 -1.21 -34.95 22.79
C THR A 7 -1.17 -33.84 21.72
N THR A 8 -1.84 -34.07 20.62
CA THR A 8 -2.12 -33.02 19.62
C THR A 8 -3.10 -32.03 20.26
N TYR A 9 -2.59 -30.90 20.72
CA TYR A 9 -3.43 -29.78 21.08
C TYR A 9 -4.07 -29.24 19.79
N ALA A 10 -5.28 -29.74 19.49
CA ALA A 10 -6.16 -29.08 18.54
C ALA A 10 -6.48 -27.71 19.11
N LEU A 11 -5.97 -26.66 18.48
CA LEU A 11 -6.44 -25.32 18.74
C LEU A 11 -7.93 -25.31 18.46
N PRO A 12 -8.76 -24.67 19.32
CA PRO A 12 -10.19 -24.58 19.06
C PRO A 12 -10.38 -23.96 17.68
N GLU A 13 -11.10 -24.64 16.80
CA GLU A 13 -11.67 -24.05 15.60
C GLU A 13 -12.56 -22.91 16.11
N GLN A 14 -11.99 -21.71 16.16
CA GLN A 14 -12.80 -20.51 16.35
C GLN A 14 -13.74 -20.49 15.16
N ASP A 15 -15.04 -20.59 15.41
CA ASP A 15 -16.11 -20.34 14.44
C ASP A 15 -15.95 -18.92 13.89
N TRP A 16 -15.00 -18.77 12.93
CA TRP A 16 -14.79 -17.51 12.27
C TRP A 16 -15.95 -17.27 11.31
N THR A 17 -16.83 -16.38 11.70
CA THR A 17 -17.89 -15.90 10.82
C THR A 17 -17.35 -14.72 10.01
N PRO A 18 -17.34 -14.78 8.66
CA PRO A 18 -16.94 -13.64 7.86
C PRO A 18 -17.77 -12.41 8.23
N PRO A 19 -17.17 -11.23 8.41
CA PRO A 19 -17.93 -10.00 8.62
C PRO A 19 -18.85 -9.75 7.42
N SER A 20 -19.98 -9.10 7.67
CA SER A 20 -20.88 -8.72 6.58
C SER A 20 -20.17 -7.75 5.63
N TRP A 21 -20.56 -7.78 4.35
CA TRP A 21 -19.99 -6.90 3.35
C TRP A 21 -20.07 -5.41 3.74
N ASP A 22 -21.22 -4.98 4.23
CA ASP A 22 -21.44 -3.60 4.68
C ASP A 22 -20.50 -3.21 5.84
N GLU A 23 -20.25 -4.14 6.76
CA GLU A 23 -19.32 -3.93 7.86
C GLU A 23 -17.88 -3.80 7.37
N VAL A 24 -17.45 -4.66 6.44
CA VAL A 24 -16.11 -4.58 5.82
C VAL A 24 -15.91 -3.23 5.15
N VAL A 25 -16.86 -2.80 4.31
CA VAL A 25 -16.75 -1.52 3.60
C VAL A 25 -16.74 -0.35 4.59
N ARG A 26 -17.69 -0.32 5.53
CA ARG A 26 -17.81 0.78 6.49
C ARG A 26 -16.55 0.92 7.36
N THR A 27 -15.96 -0.20 7.78
CA THR A 27 -14.81 -0.20 8.70
C THR A 27 -13.49 0.12 7.99
N HIS A 28 -13.34 -0.32 6.73
CA HIS A 28 -12.03 -0.32 6.07
C HIS A 28 -11.91 0.63 4.88
N SER A 29 -13.02 1.20 4.36
CA SER A 29 -12.98 2.02 3.13
C SER A 29 -12.05 3.23 3.25
N ALA A 30 -12.17 3.99 4.32
CA ALA A 30 -11.34 5.18 4.54
C ALA A 30 -9.83 4.83 4.63
N ARG A 31 -9.50 3.72 5.28
CA ARG A 31 -8.10 3.28 5.41
C ARG A 31 -7.53 2.81 4.07
N VAL A 32 -8.30 2.00 3.33
CA VAL A 32 -7.90 1.53 2.01
C VAL A 32 -7.71 2.70 1.06
N TYR A 33 -8.63 3.68 1.07
CA TYR A 33 -8.52 4.88 0.25
C TYR A 33 -7.26 5.71 0.60
N ARG A 34 -6.98 5.94 1.90
CA ARG A 34 -5.75 6.65 2.31
C ARG A 34 -4.49 5.94 1.82
N LEU A 35 -4.41 4.62 1.99
CA LEU A 35 -3.28 3.83 1.49
C LEU A 35 -3.18 3.95 -0.05
N ALA A 36 -4.28 3.79 -0.76
CA ALA A 36 -4.34 3.92 -2.21
C ALA A 36 -3.87 5.31 -2.66
N TYR A 37 -4.31 6.38 -2.00
CA TYR A 37 -3.90 7.75 -2.30
C TYR A 37 -2.39 7.97 -2.09
N ARG A 38 -1.83 7.49 -0.97
CA ARG A 38 -0.39 7.59 -0.70
C ARG A 38 0.47 6.85 -1.73
N LEU A 39 -0.06 5.75 -2.26
CA LEU A 39 0.62 4.97 -3.29
C LEU A 39 0.48 5.60 -4.68
N THR A 40 -0.68 6.13 -5.05
CA THR A 40 -0.97 6.64 -6.40
C THR A 40 -0.67 8.12 -6.57
N GLY A 41 -0.78 8.92 -5.50
CA GLY A 41 -0.61 10.38 -5.51
C GLY A 41 -1.74 11.14 -6.22
N ASN A 42 -2.80 10.45 -6.62
CA ASN A 42 -3.88 11.01 -7.43
C ASN A 42 -5.23 10.53 -6.90
N PRO A 43 -6.20 11.44 -6.62
CA PRO A 43 -7.51 11.06 -6.07
C PRO A 43 -8.29 10.10 -6.96
N HIS A 44 -8.30 10.34 -8.26
CA HIS A 44 -9.02 9.48 -9.22
C HIS A 44 -8.45 8.06 -9.23
N ASP A 45 -7.11 7.94 -9.33
CA ASP A 45 -6.44 6.64 -9.26
C ASP A 45 -6.66 5.95 -7.89
N ALA A 46 -6.71 6.72 -6.81
CA ALA A 46 -6.98 6.18 -5.47
C ALA A 46 -8.41 5.64 -5.34
N GLU A 47 -9.40 6.34 -5.92
CA GLU A 47 -10.78 5.89 -5.97
C GLU A 47 -10.92 4.59 -6.77
N ASP A 48 -10.37 4.56 -7.99
CA ASP A 48 -10.38 3.37 -8.85
C ASP A 48 -9.70 2.18 -8.18
N LEU A 49 -8.53 2.42 -7.58
CA LEU A 49 -7.79 1.38 -6.85
C LEU A 49 -8.60 0.88 -5.65
N THR A 50 -9.22 1.77 -4.90
CA THR A 50 -10.07 1.42 -3.75
C THR A 50 -11.24 0.54 -4.18
N GLN A 51 -11.94 0.90 -5.25
CA GLN A 51 -13.03 0.10 -5.80
C GLN A 51 -12.56 -1.30 -6.22
N GLU A 52 -11.44 -1.40 -6.94
CA GLU A 52 -10.89 -2.69 -7.36
C GLU A 52 -10.46 -3.55 -6.16
N VAL A 53 -9.91 -2.94 -5.10
CA VAL A 53 -9.60 -3.63 -3.84
C VAL A 53 -10.86 -4.28 -3.27
N PHE A 54 -11.96 -3.53 -3.14
CA PHE A 54 -13.19 -4.08 -2.56
C PHE A 54 -13.86 -5.12 -3.46
N VAL A 55 -13.80 -4.97 -4.78
CA VAL A 55 -14.25 -6.02 -5.71
C VAL A 55 -13.43 -7.29 -5.49
N ARG A 56 -12.11 -7.18 -5.33
CA ARG A 56 -11.21 -8.32 -5.07
C ARG A 56 -11.50 -8.96 -3.71
N VAL A 57 -11.68 -8.14 -2.68
CA VAL A 57 -12.06 -8.59 -1.32
C VAL A 57 -13.37 -9.35 -1.37
N PHE A 58 -14.41 -8.79 -1.99
CA PHE A 58 -15.72 -9.43 -2.11
C PHE A 58 -15.64 -10.82 -2.73
N ARG A 59 -14.90 -10.95 -3.84
CA ARG A 59 -14.73 -12.23 -4.55
C ARG A 59 -13.94 -13.26 -3.76
N SER A 60 -13.14 -12.84 -2.79
CA SER A 60 -12.20 -13.70 -2.07
C SER A 60 -12.55 -13.88 -0.60
N LEU A 61 -13.56 -13.16 -0.09
CA LEU A 61 -13.92 -13.15 1.33
C LEU A 61 -14.25 -14.55 1.86
N SER A 62 -14.95 -15.37 1.07
CA SER A 62 -15.30 -16.76 1.42
C SER A 62 -14.08 -17.69 1.51
N ARG A 63 -12.96 -17.31 0.92
CA ARG A 63 -11.69 -18.07 0.92
C ARG A 63 -10.65 -17.45 1.85
N TYR A 64 -11.04 -16.42 2.59
CA TYR A 64 -10.13 -15.78 3.51
C TYR A 64 -9.78 -16.75 4.64
N THR A 65 -8.50 -17.01 4.81
CA THR A 65 -7.98 -17.79 5.95
C THR A 65 -7.63 -16.82 7.08
N PRO A 66 -8.02 -17.09 8.32
CA PRO A 66 -7.78 -16.20 9.44
C PRO A 66 -6.30 -15.83 9.58
N GLY A 67 -6.02 -14.57 9.45
CA GLY A 67 -4.80 -13.83 9.71
C GLY A 67 -5.23 -12.46 10.17
N THR A 68 -4.38 -11.44 10.00
CA THR A 68 -4.86 -10.07 10.19
C THR A 68 -5.58 -9.61 8.92
N PHE A 69 -6.86 -9.28 9.03
CA PHE A 69 -7.66 -8.79 7.90
C PHE A 69 -7.02 -7.54 7.29
N GLU A 70 -6.46 -6.67 8.11
CA GLU A 70 -5.71 -5.50 7.67
C GLU A 70 -4.47 -5.86 6.84
N GLY A 71 -3.69 -6.85 7.26
CA GLY A 71 -2.53 -7.33 6.49
C GLY A 71 -2.93 -7.87 5.11
N TRP A 72 -4.11 -8.51 5.02
CA TRP A 72 -4.66 -8.96 3.77
C TRP A 72 -5.09 -7.80 2.86
N LEU A 73 -5.73 -6.76 3.42
CA LEU A 73 -6.06 -5.52 2.69
C LEU A 73 -4.81 -4.80 2.18
N HIS A 74 -3.76 -4.67 3.01
CA HIS A 74 -2.48 -4.10 2.60
C HIS A 74 -1.90 -4.85 1.39
N ARG A 75 -1.92 -6.19 1.44
CA ARG A 75 -1.43 -7.04 0.36
C ARG A 75 -2.22 -6.84 -0.93
N ILE A 76 -3.55 -6.84 -0.87
CA ILE A 76 -4.39 -6.64 -2.06
C ILE A 76 -4.13 -5.25 -2.65
N THR A 77 -4.19 -4.21 -1.83
CA THR A 77 -4.03 -2.81 -2.26
C THR A 77 -2.66 -2.59 -2.92
N THR A 78 -1.60 -3.05 -2.27
CA THR A 78 -0.24 -2.84 -2.77
C THR A 78 0.05 -3.62 -4.05
N ASN A 79 -0.44 -4.87 -4.14
CA ASN A 79 -0.28 -5.67 -5.36
C ASN A 79 -1.03 -5.05 -6.54
N LEU A 80 -2.26 -4.60 -6.35
CA LEU A 80 -3.04 -3.92 -7.38
C LEU A 80 -2.37 -2.61 -7.83
N PHE A 81 -1.82 -1.85 -6.90
CA PHE A 81 -1.03 -0.65 -7.22
C PHE A 81 0.19 -0.99 -8.10
N LEU A 82 0.99 -1.97 -7.72
CA LEU A 82 2.17 -2.37 -8.48
C LEU A 82 1.79 -2.91 -9.86
N ASP A 83 0.68 -3.62 -9.97
CA ASP A 83 0.16 -4.10 -11.25
C ASP A 83 -0.34 -2.96 -12.14
N LEU A 84 -0.99 -1.95 -11.55
CA LEU A 84 -1.41 -0.72 -12.24
C LEU A 84 -0.20 -0.01 -12.86
N VAL A 85 0.86 0.18 -12.07
CA VAL A 85 2.09 0.83 -12.53
C VAL A 85 2.77 0.05 -13.64
N ARG A 86 2.89 -1.28 -13.50
CA ARG A 86 3.48 -2.14 -14.55
C ARG A 86 2.68 -2.09 -15.83
N ARG A 87 1.34 -2.08 -15.74
CA ARG A 87 0.44 -1.97 -16.90
C ARG A 87 0.62 -0.64 -17.62
N ARG A 88 0.68 0.47 -16.86
CA ARG A 88 0.92 1.80 -17.43
C ARG A 88 2.29 1.92 -18.09
N ALA A 89 3.32 1.35 -17.48
CA ALA A 89 4.67 1.34 -18.06
C ALA A 89 4.70 0.56 -19.40
N ARG A 90 3.99 -0.58 -19.49
CA ARG A 90 3.87 -1.35 -20.72
C ARG A 90 3.14 -0.57 -21.81
N ILE A 91 1.98 0.01 -21.51
CA ILE A 91 1.20 0.81 -22.47
C ILE A 91 2.05 1.97 -23.00
N ARG A 92 2.81 2.64 -22.13
CA ARG A 92 3.68 3.75 -22.52
C ARG A 92 4.84 3.29 -23.41
N PHE A 93 5.35 2.08 -23.19
CA PHE A 93 6.40 1.50 -24.04
C PHE A 93 5.87 1.09 -25.43
N ASP A 94 4.63 0.60 -25.49
CA ASP A 94 3.98 0.15 -26.74
C ASP A 94 3.34 1.31 -27.51
N ALA A 95 3.14 2.49 -26.89
CA ALA A 95 2.59 3.67 -27.54
C ALA A 95 3.62 4.30 -28.47
N LEU A 96 3.20 4.70 -29.68
CA LEU A 96 3.99 5.49 -30.59
C LEU A 96 4.34 6.86 -29.97
N PRO A 97 5.46 7.53 -30.35
CA PRO A 97 5.92 8.76 -29.73
C PRO A 97 4.89 9.90 -29.64
N ASP A 98 3.95 9.97 -30.58
CA ASP A 98 2.92 11.02 -30.63
C ASP A 98 1.78 10.83 -29.60
N ASP A 99 1.60 9.63 -29.04
CA ASP A 99 0.54 9.35 -28.07
C ASP A 99 1.02 9.42 -26.59
N ALA A 100 2.33 9.52 -26.38
CA ALA A 100 2.92 9.52 -25.03
C ALA A 100 2.55 10.77 -24.21
N GLU A 101 2.30 11.90 -24.87
CA GLU A 101 1.98 13.17 -24.22
C GLU A 101 0.55 13.23 -23.65
N ARG A 102 -0.38 12.44 -24.21
CA ARG A 102 -1.77 12.34 -23.74
C ARG A 102 -1.95 11.51 -22.49
N LEU A 103 -0.98 10.66 -22.13
CA LEU A 103 -1.02 9.77 -20.96
C LEU A 103 -0.51 10.42 -19.66
N VAL A 104 0.00 11.66 -19.74
CA VAL A 104 0.60 12.38 -18.59
C VAL A 104 -0.38 13.34 -17.91
N SER A 105 -1.52 13.66 -18.53
CA SER A 105 -2.52 14.57 -17.96
C SER A 105 -3.47 13.84 -17.01
N GLY A 106 -2.96 13.45 -15.85
CA GLY A 106 -3.78 13.20 -14.67
C GLY A 106 -4.10 14.53 -14.01
N ASP A 107 -5.25 15.10 -14.35
CA ASP A 107 -5.78 16.33 -13.76
C ASP A 107 -5.81 16.17 -12.22
N ARG A 108 -5.15 17.08 -11.51
CA ARG A 108 -5.23 17.18 -10.05
C ARG A 108 -6.59 17.75 -9.70
N GLY A 109 -7.62 16.89 -9.69
CA GLY A 109 -8.93 17.27 -9.18
C GLY A 109 -8.84 17.66 -7.70
N PRO A 110 -9.75 18.54 -7.21
CA PRO A 110 -9.73 18.96 -5.81
C PRO A 110 -9.99 17.75 -4.91
N ALA A 111 -9.02 17.45 -4.04
CA ALA A 111 -9.13 16.47 -2.97
C ALA A 111 -10.16 16.98 -1.93
N GLN A 112 -11.43 16.76 -2.20
CA GLN A 112 -12.52 17.01 -1.25
C GLN A 112 -13.16 15.68 -0.94
N LEU A 113 -12.80 15.10 0.23
CA LEU A 113 -13.77 14.34 1.05
C LEU A 113 -13.13 13.52 2.20
N TYR A 114 -11.82 13.46 2.32
CA TYR A 114 -11.24 12.87 3.54
C TYR A 114 -10.21 13.85 4.10
N ASP A 115 -10.65 14.55 5.14
CA ASP A 115 -9.90 15.52 5.92
C ASP A 115 -8.75 14.82 6.68
N ASP A 116 -7.70 14.46 5.96
CA ASP A 116 -6.39 14.18 6.52
C ASP A 116 -5.53 15.46 6.36
N THR A 117 -5.99 16.52 7.02
CA THR A 117 -5.40 17.87 7.03
C THR A 117 -3.94 17.93 7.50
N HIS A 118 -3.31 16.78 7.75
CA HIS A 118 -1.95 16.67 8.24
C HIS A 118 -0.97 15.99 7.27
N PHE A 119 -1.42 15.48 6.13
CA PHE A 119 -0.50 14.93 5.15
C PHE A 119 -0.11 16.01 4.15
N ASP A 120 1.01 16.64 4.46
CA ASP A 120 1.56 17.78 3.73
C ASP A 120 1.75 17.44 2.24
N HIS A 121 1.34 18.36 1.38
CA HIS A 121 1.49 18.26 -0.08
C HIS A 121 2.93 17.96 -0.51
N ASP A 122 3.93 18.53 0.20
CA ASP A 122 5.35 18.29 -0.11
C ASP A 122 5.75 16.85 0.17
N VAL A 123 5.20 16.24 1.23
CA VAL A 123 5.47 14.83 1.55
C VAL A 123 4.85 13.92 0.50
N GLN A 124 3.62 14.22 0.06
CA GLN A 124 2.99 13.45 -1.02
C GLN A 124 3.77 13.59 -2.33
N ALA A 125 4.18 14.81 -2.69
CA ALA A 125 5.00 15.03 -3.88
C ALA A 125 6.35 14.29 -3.82
N ALA A 126 6.98 14.26 -2.64
CA ALA A 126 8.21 13.51 -2.43
C ALA A 126 8.00 11.99 -2.55
N LEU A 127 6.87 11.45 -2.06
CA LEU A 127 6.50 10.05 -2.25
C LEU A 127 6.25 9.74 -3.72
N ASP A 128 5.59 10.63 -4.45
CA ASP A 128 5.26 10.45 -5.87
C ASP A 128 6.51 10.42 -6.77
N ALA A 129 7.57 11.09 -6.33
CA ALA A 129 8.86 11.06 -7.01
C ALA A 129 9.64 9.74 -6.79
N LEU A 130 9.27 8.92 -5.79
CA LEU A 130 9.92 7.64 -5.57
C LEU A 130 9.58 6.62 -6.65
N PRO A 131 10.52 5.75 -7.04
CA PRO A 131 10.20 4.54 -7.76
C PRO A 131 9.07 3.76 -7.04
N PRO A 132 8.10 3.21 -7.77
CA PRO A 132 6.92 2.58 -7.17
C PRO A 132 7.24 1.49 -6.13
N ASP A 133 8.26 0.69 -6.38
CA ASP A 133 8.73 -0.34 -5.46
C ASP A 133 9.30 0.23 -4.15
N PHE A 134 9.96 1.39 -4.21
CA PHE A 134 10.50 2.06 -3.03
C PHE A 134 9.36 2.76 -2.26
N ARG A 135 8.45 3.41 -3.00
CA ARG A 135 7.26 4.03 -2.45
C ARG A 135 6.44 3.01 -1.65
N ALA A 136 6.12 1.87 -2.26
CA ALA A 136 5.36 0.82 -1.60
C ALA A 136 6.03 0.34 -0.29
N ALA A 137 7.34 0.11 -0.30
CA ALA A 137 8.07 -0.35 0.88
C ALA A 137 8.09 0.70 1.99
N VAL A 138 8.31 1.98 1.65
CA VAL A 138 8.33 3.09 2.61
C VAL A 138 6.93 3.35 3.19
N VAL A 139 5.90 3.41 2.35
CA VAL A 139 4.52 3.62 2.80
C VAL A 139 4.09 2.51 3.77
N LEU A 140 4.33 1.25 3.45
CA LEU A 140 4.01 0.13 4.35
C LEU A 140 4.78 0.20 5.68
N CYS A 141 6.06 0.62 5.65
CA CYS A 141 6.89 0.71 6.84
C CYS A 141 6.53 1.92 7.70
N ASP A 142 6.58 3.12 7.11
CA ASP A 142 6.60 4.37 7.85
C ASP A 142 5.20 4.96 8.12
N LEU A 143 4.22 4.62 7.27
CA LEU A 143 2.84 5.12 7.41
C LEU A 143 1.88 4.05 7.91
N GLU A 144 2.04 2.79 7.48
CA GLU A 144 1.19 1.70 7.94
C GLU A 144 1.78 0.91 9.11
N GLY A 145 3.05 1.16 9.48
CA GLY A 145 3.69 0.59 10.67
C GLY A 145 4.00 -0.91 10.58
N LEU A 146 4.12 -1.47 9.37
CA LEU A 146 4.43 -2.88 9.19
C LEU A 146 5.90 -3.19 9.50
N SER A 147 6.16 -4.37 10.10
CA SER A 147 7.52 -4.88 10.25
C SER A 147 8.12 -5.28 8.89
N TYR A 148 9.44 -5.42 8.83
CA TYR A 148 10.13 -5.83 7.60
C TYR A 148 9.70 -7.22 7.13
N GLU A 149 9.42 -8.13 8.06
CA GLU A 149 8.89 -9.46 7.80
C GLU A 149 7.49 -9.39 7.19
N GLN A 150 6.62 -8.56 7.75
CA GLN A 150 5.27 -8.33 7.22
C GLN A 150 5.30 -7.71 5.82
N ILE A 151 6.20 -6.74 5.60
CA ILE A 151 6.40 -6.13 4.27
C ILE A 151 6.92 -7.16 3.27
N ALA A 152 7.89 -7.99 3.67
CA ALA A 152 8.43 -9.05 2.83
C ALA A 152 7.33 -10.02 2.39
N ALA A 153 6.46 -10.44 3.32
CA ALA A 153 5.31 -11.30 3.04
C ALA A 153 4.26 -10.59 2.16
N THR A 154 3.99 -9.31 2.43
CA THR A 154 3.02 -8.49 1.66
C THR A 154 3.45 -8.31 0.21
N LEU A 155 4.73 -7.98 -0.01
CA LEU A 155 5.27 -7.71 -1.34
C LEU A 155 5.78 -8.98 -2.06
N GLY A 156 5.87 -10.12 -1.37
CA GLY A 156 6.40 -11.36 -1.94
C GLY A 156 7.89 -11.27 -2.28
N ILE A 157 8.70 -10.57 -1.49
CA ILE A 157 10.13 -10.33 -1.73
C ILE A 157 10.96 -10.71 -0.51
N LYS A 158 12.29 -10.88 -0.70
CA LYS A 158 13.21 -11.18 0.39
C LYS A 158 13.34 -9.98 1.34
N ILE A 159 13.51 -10.25 2.64
CA ILE A 159 13.69 -9.21 3.67
C ILE A 159 14.89 -8.28 3.40
N GLY A 160 15.96 -8.80 2.81
CA GLY A 160 17.10 -7.98 2.37
C GLY A 160 16.73 -6.97 1.30
N THR A 161 15.81 -7.34 0.40
CA THR A 161 15.25 -6.42 -0.60
C THR A 161 14.37 -5.36 0.04
N VAL A 162 13.57 -5.71 1.05
CA VAL A 162 12.78 -4.75 1.84
C VAL A 162 13.70 -3.70 2.47
N ARG A 163 14.75 -4.15 3.17
CA ARG A 163 15.72 -3.25 3.82
C ARG A 163 16.36 -2.27 2.83
N SER A 164 16.79 -2.76 1.68
CA SER A 164 17.42 -1.91 0.65
C SER A 164 16.43 -0.91 0.03
N ARG A 165 15.18 -1.32 -0.24
CA ARG A 165 14.14 -0.45 -0.77
C ARG A 165 13.77 0.66 0.22
N ILE A 166 13.58 0.33 1.50
CA ILE A 166 13.28 1.31 2.56
C ILE A 166 14.45 2.27 2.73
N HIS A 167 15.69 1.77 2.81
CA HIS A 167 16.87 2.62 2.97
C HIS A 167 17.00 3.62 1.82
N ARG A 168 16.91 3.16 0.57
CA ARG A 168 17.01 4.03 -0.61
C ARG A 168 15.82 4.99 -0.71
N GLY A 169 14.61 4.52 -0.44
CA GLY A 169 13.41 5.37 -0.42
C GLY A 169 13.52 6.50 0.59
N ARG A 170 13.89 6.18 1.83
CA ARG A 170 14.12 7.19 2.89
C ARG A 170 15.24 8.17 2.54
N SER A 171 16.29 7.70 1.87
CA SER A 171 17.38 8.58 1.42
C SER A 171 16.89 9.60 0.39
N GLN A 172 16.09 9.16 -0.58
CA GLN A 172 15.49 10.04 -1.59
C GLN A 172 14.47 11.01 -0.96
N LEU A 173 13.62 10.55 -0.03
CA LEU A 173 12.69 11.42 0.70
C LEU A 173 13.41 12.51 1.49
N ARG A 174 14.48 12.16 2.20
CA ARG A 174 15.28 13.16 2.94
C ARG A 174 15.89 14.21 2.00
N ALA A 175 16.36 13.81 0.82
CA ALA A 175 16.87 14.74 -0.17
C ALA A 175 15.77 15.65 -0.71
N ALA A 176 14.59 15.09 -1.04
CA ALA A 176 13.46 15.86 -1.55
C ALA A 176 12.89 16.85 -0.51
N LEU A 177 12.93 16.49 0.77
CA LEU A 177 12.39 17.28 1.88
C LEU A 177 13.47 18.07 2.65
N ALA A 178 14.69 18.17 2.11
CA ALA A 178 15.82 18.88 2.77
C ALA A 178 15.50 20.34 3.08
N HIS A 179 14.67 21.00 2.27
CA HIS A 179 14.22 22.38 2.47
C HIS A 179 13.37 22.58 3.74
N ARG A 180 12.87 21.49 4.34
CA ARG A 180 12.07 21.49 5.59
C ARG A 180 12.89 21.14 6.82
N ALA A 181 14.18 20.81 6.64
CA ALA A 181 15.04 20.54 7.78
C ALA A 181 15.11 21.79 8.69
N PRO A 182 15.00 21.64 10.03
CA PRO A 182 15.22 22.77 10.92
C PRO A 182 16.60 23.35 10.63
N VAL A 183 16.69 24.66 10.44
CA VAL A 183 17.98 25.35 10.38
C VAL A 183 18.65 25.14 11.75
N ALA A 184 19.77 24.43 11.75
CA ALA A 184 20.56 24.30 12.98
C ALA A 184 20.94 25.69 13.41
N ASP A 185 20.45 26.14 14.57
CA ASP A 185 20.82 27.40 15.16
C ASP A 185 22.33 27.32 15.51
N PRO A 186 23.18 28.15 14.93
CA PRO A 186 24.60 28.13 15.27
C PRO A 186 24.77 28.76 16.66
N SER A 187 24.87 27.92 17.69
CA SER A 187 25.27 28.35 19.04
C SER A 187 26.75 28.52 19.12
#